data_6d9e4d7f1edf7d6139c4026d46bb161b
#
_entry.id   6d9e4d7f1edf7d6139c4026d46bb161b
#
_cell.length_a   1.000
_cell.length_b   1.000
_cell.length_c   1.000
_cell.angle_alpha   90.00
_cell.angle_beta   90.00
_cell.angle_gamma   90.00
#
_symmetry.space_group_name_H-M   'P 1'
#
loop_
_entity.id
_entity.type
_entity.pdbx_description
1 polymer ?
#
loop_
_entity_poly.entity_id
_entity_poly.type
_entity_poly.pdbx_seq_one_letter_code
_entity_poly.pdbx_strand_id
1 'polypeptide(L)'
;MARCFDLPPSADEIEAIARAALIGLPEPFASHLGAVVLQVDELAEPELLAELGIDHPLDLTGVYEGVPIGEKSVDVPSQLPDRIRLFRRAILDEWVEEGEEFEHLIRHILIHEAGHHFGLSDEAMHALEEQA
;
A
#
# COMPACT_ATOMS: atom_id res chain seq x y z
N MET A 1 -10.25 0.56 -20.85
CA MET A 1 -9.25 0.62 -21.94
C MET A 1 -8.41 -0.65 -21.93
N ALA A 2 -8.22 -1.23 -23.10
CA ALA A 2 -7.41 -2.44 -23.21
C ALA A 2 -5.94 -2.11 -22.96
N ARG A 3 -5.28 -2.94 -22.16
CA ARG A 3 -3.86 -2.80 -21.91
C ARG A 3 -3.04 -3.30 -23.09
N CYS A 4 -1.89 -2.67 -23.30
CA CYS A 4 -0.90 -3.18 -24.23
C CYS A 4 -0.16 -4.35 -23.58
N PHE A 5 -0.08 -5.49 -24.25
CA PHE A 5 0.61 -6.66 -23.71
C PHE A 5 2.13 -6.55 -23.77
N ASP A 6 2.65 -5.54 -24.45
CA ASP A 6 4.10 -5.35 -24.60
C ASP A 6 4.75 -4.74 -23.36
N LEU A 7 3.95 -4.09 -22.51
CA LEU A 7 4.47 -3.39 -21.34
C LEU A 7 3.72 -3.80 -20.06
N PRO A 8 4.45 -4.10 -18.99
CA PRO A 8 3.80 -4.33 -17.69
C PRO A 8 3.31 -3.00 -17.10
N PRO A 9 2.45 -3.05 -16.07
CA PRO A 9 2.03 -1.82 -15.39
C PRO A 9 3.23 -1.00 -14.92
N SER A 10 3.19 0.30 -15.21
CA SER A 10 4.26 1.23 -14.83
C SER A 10 4.07 1.72 -13.40
N ALA A 11 5.10 2.37 -12.86
CA ALA A 11 5.00 3.01 -11.54
C ALA A 11 3.89 4.06 -11.53
N ASP A 12 3.76 4.84 -12.59
CA ASP A 12 2.70 5.86 -12.68
C ASP A 12 1.31 5.23 -12.70
N GLU A 13 1.14 4.13 -13.40
CA GLU A 13 -0.13 3.40 -13.42
C GLU A 13 -0.47 2.86 -12.03
N ILE A 14 0.52 2.30 -11.33
CA ILE A 14 0.33 1.78 -9.98
C ILE A 14 -0.06 2.92 -9.03
N GLU A 15 0.61 4.05 -9.11
CA GLU A 15 0.30 5.20 -8.27
C GLU A 15 -1.13 5.70 -8.50
N ALA A 16 -1.55 5.78 -9.76
CA ALA A 16 -2.91 6.23 -10.09
C ALA A 16 -3.96 5.27 -9.54
N ILE A 17 -3.75 3.97 -9.70
CA ILE A 17 -4.66 2.94 -9.17
C ILE A 17 -4.72 3.03 -7.65
N ALA A 18 -3.56 3.17 -7.02
CA ALA A 18 -3.46 3.25 -5.55
C ALA A 18 -4.18 4.49 -5.02
N ARG A 19 -3.99 5.62 -5.65
CA ARG A 19 -4.65 6.86 -5.23
C ARG A 19 -6.17 6.75 -5.33
N ALA A 20 -6.65 6.19 -6.43
CA ALA A 20 -8.08 5.96 -6.62
C ALA A 20 -8.64 5.01 -5.55
N ALA A 21 -7.89 3.97 -5.21
CA ALA A 21 -8.31 3.02 -4.19
C ALA A 21 -8.43 3.67 -2.81
N LEU A 22 -7.47 4.53 -2.45
CA LEU A 22 -7.51 5.25 -1.16
C LEU A 22 -8.70 6.20 -1.08
N ILE A 23 -8.99 6.91 -2.16
CA ILE A 23 -10.12 7.85 -2.21
C ILE A 23 -11.44 7.10 -2.07
N GLY A 24 -11.51 5.87 -2.58
CA GLY A 24 -12.72 5.05 -2.54
C GLY A 24 -12.99 4.35 -1.21
N LEU A 25 -12.10 4.47 -0.22
CA LEU A 25 -12.32 3.84 1.07
C LEU A 25 -13.40 4.56 1.87
N PRO A 26 -14.14 3.83 2.73
CA PRO A 26 -15.15 4.48 3.58
C PRO A 26 -14.49 5.34 4.65
N GLU A 27 -15.27 6.28 5.21
CA GLU A 27 -14.82 7.07 6.35
C GLU A 27 -14.74 6.19 7.61
N PRO A 28 -13.80 6.46 8.54
CA PRO A 28 -12.89 7.61 8.56
C PRO A 28 -11.61 7.42 7.75
N PHE A 29 -11.45 6.29 7.08
CA PHE A 29 -10.20 5.95 6.39
C PHE A 29 -9.85 6.91 5.26
N ALA A 30 -10.83 7.26 4.43
CA ALA A 30 -10.59 8.17 3.32
C ALA A 30 -10.03 9.51 3.78
N SER A 31 -10.60 10.08 4.84
CA SER A 31 -10.14 11.36 5.38
C SER A 31 -8.74 11.26 5.97
N HIS A 32 -8.47 10.21 6.74
CA HIS A 32 -7.14 10.04 7.36
C HIS A 32 -6.04 9.76 6.35
N LEU A 33 -6.37 9.08 5.27
CA LEU A 33 -5.39 8.70 4.25
C LEU A 33 -5.29 9.68 3.09
N GLY A 34 -6.13 10.73 3.09
CA GLY A 34 -6.14 11.72 2.01
C GLY A 34 -4.83 12.48 1.86
N ALA A 35 -4.09 12.66 2.95
CA ALA A 35 -2.81 13.37 2.94
C ALA A 35 -1.60 12.44 2.92
N VAL A 36 -1.80 11.11 2.84
CA VAL A 36 -0.70 10.18 2.81
C VAL A 36 0.07 10.32 1.48
N VAL A 37 1.39 10.23 1.57
CA VAL A 37 2.23 10.25 0.38
C VAL A 37 2.32 8.83 -0.19
N LEU A 38 2.04 8.69 -1.48
CA LEU A 38 2.24 7.41 -2.18
C LEU A 38 3.56 7.49 -2.94
N GLN A 39 4.39 6.47 -2.75
CA GLN A 39 5.66 6.38 -3.46
C GLN A 39 5.79 4.97 -4.04
N VAL A 40 6.08 4.88 -5.32
CA VAL A 40 6.27 3.59 -6.00
C VAL A 40 7.73 3.47 -6.40
N ASP A 41 8.40 2.48 -5.82
CA ASP A 41 9.80 2.17 -6.14
C ASP A 41 9.84 0.80 -6.81
N GLU A 42 10.98 0.45 -7.40
CA GLU A 42 11.11 -0.86 -8.06
C GLU A 42 11.23 -1.99 -7.05
N LEU A 43 12.14 -1.85 -6.07
CA LEU A 43 12.35 -2.82 -5.01
C LEU A 43 12.74 -2.10 -3.73
N ALA A 44 12.48 -2.74 -2.59
CA ALA A 44 12.90 -2.21 -1.30
C ALA A 44 14.43 -2.27 -1.18
N GLU A 45 15.01 -1.30 -0.52
CA GLU A 45 16.43 -1.28 -0.24
C GLU A 45 16.82 -2.35 0.79
N PRO A 46 18.07 -2.84 0.76
CA PRO A 46 18.49 -3.90 1.69
C PRO A 46 18.31 -3.55 3.17
N GLU A 47 18.47 -2.28 3.51
CA GLU A 47 18.33 -1.82 4.89
C GLU A 47 16.89 -2.00 5.40
N LEU A 48 15.92 -1.68 4.56
CA LEU A 48 14.52 -1.86 4.92
C LEU A 48 14.17 -3.35 5.06
N LEU A 49 14.65 -4.18 4.14
CA LEU A 49 14.42 -5.61 4.23
C LEU A 49 15.00 -6.20 5.51
N ALA A 50 16.19 -5.76 5.90
CA ALA A 50 16.83 -6.21 7.12
C ALA A 50 16.02 -5.80 8.35
N GLU A 51 15.52 -4.57 8.39
CA GLU A 51 14.68 -4.08 9.50
C GLU A 51 13.43 -4.90 9.67
N LEU A 52 12.82 -5.31 8.56
CA LEU A 52 11.57 -6.07 8.59
C LEU A 52 11.76 -7.58 8.68
N GLY A 53 13.01 -8.05 8.64
CA GLY A 53 13.31 -9.48 8.70
C GLY A 53 12.90 -10.22 7.44
N ILE A 54 12.91 -9.55 6.31
CA ILE A 54 12.53 -10.13 5.02
C ILE A 54 13.79 -10.48 4.23
N ASP A 55 13.90 -11.73 3.80
CA ASP A 55 15.10 -12.23 3.14
C ASP A 55 15.20 -11.89 1.66
N HIS A 56 14.05 -11.76 0.99
CA HIS A 56 14.02 -11.55 -0.45
C HIS A 56 13.19 -10.33 -0.82
N PRO A 57 13.70 -9.42 -1.68
CA PRO A 57 12.96 -8.21 -2.02
C PRO A 57 11.60 -8.47 -2.69
N LEU A 58 11.43 -9.57 -3.40
CA LEU A 58 10.14 -9.89 -4.02
C LEU A 58 9.07 -10.31 -3.00
N ASP A 59 9.45 -10.51 -1.75
CA ASP A 59 8.49 -10.85 -0.69
C ASP A 59 7.88 -9.63 0.00
N LEU A 60 8.30 -8.43 -0.38
CA LEU A 60 7.77 -7.19 0.19
C LEU A 60 7.11 -6.36 -0.90
N THR A 61 5.78 -6.30 -0.90
CA THR A 61 5.01 -5.56 -1.90
C THR A 61 4.72 -4.12 -1.48
N GLY A 62 4.69 -3.84 -0.18
CA GLY A 62 4.45 -2.48 0.30
C GLY A 62 4.78 -2.33 1.77
N VAL A 63 4.86 -1.08 2.21
CA VAL A 63 5.10 -0.76 3.63
C VAL A 63 4.48 0.60 3.95
N TYR A 64 3.89 0.71 5.14
CA TYR A 64 3.39 1.97 5.66
C TYR A 64 4.47 2.58 6.56
N GLU A 65 4.88 3.79 6.24
CA GLU A 65 5.88 4.52 7.02
C GLU A 65 5.23 5.72 7.69
N GLY A 66 5.21 5.71 9.01
CA GLY A 66 4.59 6.77 9.79
C GLY A 66 4.38 6.31 11.22
N VAL A 67 3.81 7.19 12.03
CA VAL A 67 3.49 6.89 13.41
C VAL A 67 2.04 6.41 13.48
N PRO A 68 1.76 5.21 14.02
CA PRO A 68 0.39 4.75 14.20
C PRO A 68 -0.47 5.78 14.94
N ILE A 69 -1.74 5.91 14.54
CA ILE A 69 -2.64 6.93 15.10
C ILE A 69 -2.65 6.94 16.63
N GLY A 70 -2.66 5.78 17.25
CA GLY A 70 -2.68 5.67 18.72
C GLY A 70 -1.41 6.14 19.40
N GLU A 71 -0.33 6.33 18.67
CA GLU A 71 0.98 6.74 19.20
C GLU A 71 1.31 8.19 18.85
N LYS A 72 0.51 8.86 18.04
CA LYS A 72 0.76 10.26 17.67
C LYS A 72 0.44 11.16 18.85
N SER A 73 1.41 12.04 19.19
CA SER A 73 1.25 13.00 20.25
C SER A 73 0.60 14.28 19.74
N VAL A 74 -0.35 14.82 20.50
CA VAL A 74 -0.96 16.12 20.16
C VAL A 74 -0.01 17.27 20.46
N ASP A 75 0.98 17.04 21.35
CA ASP A 75 1.92 18.09 21.76
C ASP A 75 3.11 18.19 20.82
N VAL A 76 3.40 17.13 20.06
CA VAL A 76 4.51 17.09 19.13
C VAL A 76 3.95 16.64 17.77
N PRO A 77 3.45 17.57 16.98
CA PRO A 77 2.90 17.20 15.67
C PRO A 77 3.98 16.60 14.79
N SER A 78 3.60 15.59 14.01
CA SER A 78 4.50 14.99 13.05
C SER A 78 4.89 16.04 12.01
N GLN A 79 6.20 16.18 11.77
CA GLN A 79 6.69 17.14 10.79
C GLN A 79 6.64 16.59 9.38
N LEU A 80 6.54 15.26 9.24
CA LEU A 80 6.49 14.61 7.94
C LEU A 80 5.16 13.86 7.81
N PRO A 81 4.54 13.91 6.62
CA PRO A 81 3.32 13.14 6.40
C PRO A 81 3.63 11.64 6.42
N ASP A 82 2.61 10.85 6.73
CA ASP A 82 2.72 9.41 6.59
C ASP A 82 2.88 9.05 5.12
N ARG A 83 3.51 7.93 4.86
CA ARG A 83 3.80 7.48 3.52
C ARG A 83 3.48 6.00 3.36
N ILE A 84 2.94 5.66 2.19
CA ILE A 84 2.82 4.26 1.79
C ILE A 84 3.76 4.07 0.60
N ARG A 85 4.69 3.13 0.75
CA ARG A 85 5.60 2.77 -0.33
C ARG A 85 5.14 1.45 -0.94
N LEU A 86 5.09 1.41 -2.26
CA LEU A 86 4.73 0.21 -3.01
C LEU A 86 5.93 -0.20 -3.87
N PHE A 87 6.18 -1.50 -3.94
CA PHE A 87 7.35 -2.02 -4.66
C PHE A 87 6.89 -2.72 -5.93
N ARG A 88 7.06 -2.05 -7.04
CA ARG A 88 6.51 -2.45 -8.33
C ARG A 88 6.88 -3.87 -8.74
N ARG A 89 8.16 -4.25 -8.61
CA ARG A 89 8.60 -5.58 -9.06
C ARG A 89 8.03 -6.70 -8.19
N ALA A 90 7.94 -6.48 -6.90
CA ALA A 90 7.32 -7.44 -6.00
C ALA A 90 5.83 -7.60 -6.31
N ILE A 91 5.15 -6.49 -6.60
CA ILE A 91 3.73 -6.51 -6.96
C ILE A 91 3.50 -7.25 -8.28
N LEU A 92 4.35 -7.00 -9.28
CA LEU A 92 4.24 -7.70 -10.56
C LEU A 92 4.45 -9.21 -10.40
N ASP A 93 5.40 -9.60 -9.56
CA ASP A 93 5.68 -11.00 -9.27
C ASP A 93 4.48 -11.70 -8.63
N GLU A 94 3.88 -11.07 -7.63
CA GLU A 94 2.69 -11.62 -6.98
C GLU A 94 1.52 -11.69 -7.95
N TRP A 95 1.33 -10.67 -8.77
CA TRP A 95 0.27 -10.63 -9.77
C TRP A 95 0.37 -11.80 -10.74
N VAL A 96 1.57 -12.08 -11.22
CA VAL A 96 1.79 -13.20 -12.15
C VAL A 96 1.50 -14.54 -11.46
N GLU A 97 1.93 -14.70 -10.21
CA GLU A 97 1.72 -15.94 -9.47
C GLU A 97 0.26 -16.17 -9.10
N GLU A 98 -0.43 -15.14 -8.63
CA GLU A 98 -1.80 -15.26 -8.13
C GLU A 98 -2.85 -15.24 -9.25
N GLY A 99 -2.54 -14.60 -10.38
CA GLY A 99 -3.46 -14.53 -11.50
C GLY A 99 -4.71 -13.71 -11.26
N GLU A 100 -4.71 -12.84 -10.25
CA GLU A 100 -5.88 -12.01 -9.98
C GLU A 100 -5.85 -10.69 -10.74
N GLU A 101 -6.98 -9.96 -10.71
CA GLU A 101 -7.07 -8.67 -11.36
C GLU A 101 -6.09 -7.68 -10.70
N PHE A 102 -5.35 -6.93 -11.51
CA PHE A 102 -4.28 -6.07 -11.02
C PHE A 102 -4.78 -4.98 -10.05
N GLU A 103 -5.88 -4.33 -10.39
CA GLU A 103 -6.44 -3.29 -9.52
C GLU A 103 -6.89 -3.86 -8.18
N HIS A 104 -7.42 -5.07 -8.18
CA HIS A 104 -7.82 -5.76 -6.97
C HIS A 104 -6.62 -6.04 -6.07
N LEU A 105 -5.50 -6.47 -6.67
CA LEU A 105 -4.26 -6.72 -5.93
C LEU A 105 -3.74 -5.44 -5.28
N ILE A 106 -3.69 -4.33 -6.01
CA ILE A 106 -3.23 -3.05 -5.46
C ILE A 106 -4.11 -2.63 -4.29
N ARG A 107 -5.43 -2.72 -4.43
CA ARG A 107 -6.35 -2.36 -3.35
C ARG A 107 -6.14 -3.24 -2.12
N HIS A 108 -5.94 -4.53 -2.32
CA HIS A 108 -5.67 -5.46 -1.23
C HIS A 108 -4.42 -5.05 -0.44
N ILE A 109 -3.33 -4.74 -1.15
CA ILE A 109 -2.08 -4.32 -0.53
C ILE A 109 -2.27 -3.04 0.28
N LEU A 110 -2.96 -2.05 -0.31
CA LEU A 110 -3.20 -0.78 0.36
C LEU A 110 -4.04 -0.94 1.62
N ILE A 111 -5.09 -1.74 1.57
CA ILE A 111 -5.95 -1.96 2.71
C ILE A 111 -5.18 -2.63 3.85
N HIS A 112 -4.32 -3.60 3.52
CA HIS A 112 -3.50 -4.25 4.54
C HIS A 112 -2.52 -3.29 5.19
N GLU A 113 -1.83 -2.47 4.39
CA GLU A 113 -0.88 -1.51 4.94
C GLU A 113 -1.57 -0.42 5.75
N ALA A 114 -2.66 0.13 5.24
CA ALA A 114 -3.45 1.12 5.97
C ALA A 114 -4.09 0.51 7.21
N GLY A 115 -4.55 -0.74 7.11
CA GLY A 115 -5.13 -1.45 8.23
C GLY A 115 -4.17 -1.62 9.38
N HIS A 116 -2.91 -1.91 9.11
CA HIS A 116 -1.88 -1.99 10.14
C HIS A 116 -1.74 -0.66 10.88
N HIS A 117 -1.79 0.45 10.13
CA HIS A 117 -1.70 1.78 10.73
C HIS A 117 -2.87 2.06 11.67
N PHE A 118 -4.07 1.59 11.33
CA PHE A 118 -5.27 1.75 12.16
C PHE A 118 -5.42 0.67 13.22
N GLY A 119 -4.53 -0.32 13.23
CA GLY A 119 -4.60 -1.43 14.18
C GLY A 119 -5.74 -2.40 13.92
N LEU A 120 -6.14 -2.54 12.66
CA LEU A 120 -7.24 -3.42 12.29
C LEU A 120 -6.82 -4.89 12.31
N SER A 121 -7.78 -5.77 12.67
CA SER A 121 -7.59 -7.21 12.57
C SER A 121 -7.70 -7.64 11.11
N ASP A 122 -7.26 -8.87 10.84
CA ASP A 122 -7.40 -9.44 9.49
C ASP A 122 -8.87 -9.49 9.06
N GLU A 123 -9.77 -9.80 9.98
CA GLU A 123 -11.21 -9.83 9.68
C GLU A 123 -11.73 -8.45 9.31
N ALA A 124 -11.31 -7.42 10.05
CA ALA A 124 -11.73 -6.05 9.77
C ALA A 124 -11.20 -5.58 8.42
N MET A 125 -9.96 -5.93 8.09
CA MET A 125 -9.37 -5.58 6.79
C MET A 125 -10.09 -6.27 5.64
N HIS A 126 -10.45 -7.55 5.82
CA HIS A 126 -11.19 -8.30 4.81
C HIS A 126 -12.57 -7.70 4.57
N ALA A 127 -13.27 -7.32 5.64
CA ALA A 127 -14.57 -6.66 5.52
C ALA A 127 -14.46 -5.32 4.78
N LEU A 128 -13.38 -4.59 5.02
CA LEU A 128 -13.12 -3.31 4.34
C LEU A 128 -12.88 -3.53 2.85
N GLU A 129 -12.18 -4.58 2.47
CA GLU A 129 -11.98 -4.93 1.06
C GLU A 129 -13.30 -5.20 0.35
N GLU A 130 -14.24 -5.86 1.01
CA GLU A 130 -15.54 -6.18 0.43
C GLU A 130 -16.42 -4.96 0.23
N GLN A 131 -16.22 -3.92 1.04
CA GLN A 131 -16.99 -2.68 0.94
C GLN A 131 -16.47 -1.73 -0.13
N ALA A 132 -15.20 -1.82 -0.45
CA ALA A 132 -14.54 -0.87 -1.34
C ALA A 132 -14.77 -1.15 -2.82
#